data_850abb0e58d1ad34a360355d456f6398
#
_entry.id   850abb0e58d1ad34a360355d456f6398
#
_cell.length_a   1.000
_cell.length_b   1.000
_cell.length_c   1.000
_cell.angle_alpha   90.00
_cell.angle_beta   90.00
_cell.angle_gamma   90.00
#
_symmetry.space_group_name_H-M   'P 1'
#
loop_
_entity.id
_entity.type
_entity.pdbx_description
1 polymer ?
#
loop_
_entity_poly.entity_id
_entity_poly.type
_entity_poly.pdbx_seq_one_letter_code
_entity_poly.pdbx_strand_id
1 'polypeptide(L)'
;MKQRYHLLDMLRGICIILVVWYHVLYNLSEIFGGEYAFFRSVGMNNFRDGFVGVLMVLAGISCSLTRSNLRRGVRTLAGGLLITVVTAVAMPGQLITFGILHFFGCCMLLYAAAHRLLEKVPVALGAAVSFLLYFVTRNLYYAVTGVPHSFLLFALGFRTGHSSADYYPIIPWVFLFLAGGFLGRLFARGTVPDVFKQDPVPALSWLGRHTMIIYLLHQPVVYGVMVLWFSLIK
;
A
#
# COMPACT_ATOMS: atom_id res chain seq x y z
N MET A 1 7.89 -12.69 -25.73
CA MET A 1 7.26 -11.63 -24.91
C MET A 1 7.02 -12.19 -23.50
N LYS A 2 7.32 -11.46 -22.40
CA LYS A 2 6.95 -11.93 -21.04
C LYS A 2 5.43 -11.99 -20.97
N GLN A 3 4.89 -13.13 -20.54
CA GLN A 3 3.46 -13.33 -20.34
C GLN A 3 2.94 -12.32 -19.31
N ARG A 4 1.82 -11.66 -19.61
CA ARG A 4 1.17 -10.69 -18.74
C ARG A 4 -0.01 -11.34 -18.02
N TYR A 5 -0.21 -10.98 -16.77
CA TYR A 5 -1.32 -11.45 -15.94
C TYR A 5 -2.30 -10.29 -15.72
N HIS A 6 -3.24 -10.12 -16.66
CA HIS A 6 -4.18 -8.99 -16.71
C HIS A 6 -5.08 -8.93 -15.48
N LEU A 7 -5.48 -10.09 -14.92
CA LEU A 7 -6.29 -10.14 -13.71
C LEU A 7 -5.60 -9.46 -12.51
N LEU A 8 -4.26 -9.58 -12.39
CA LEU A 8 -3.51 -8.87 -11.35
C LEU A 8 -3.53 -7.34 -11.57
N ASP A 9 -3.45 -6.90 -12.81
CA ASP A 9 -3.58 -5.47 -13.15
C ASP A 9 -5.01 -4.99 -12.86
N MET A 10 -6.04 -5.77 -13.21
CA MET A 10 -7.44 -5.45 -12.91
C MET A 10 -7.70 -5.32 -11.41
N LEU A 11 -7.18 -6.25 -10.59
CA LEU A 11 -7.30 -6.17 -9.13
C LEU A 11 -6.63 -4.90 -8.57
N ARG A 12 -5.47 -4.49 -9.10
CA ARG A 12 -4.85 -3.20 -8.73
C ARG A 12 -5.73 -2.02 -9.14
N GLY A 13 -6.37 -2.10 -10.32
CA GLY A 13 -7.31 -1.09 -10.81
C GLY A 13 -8.52 -0.93 -9.88
N ILE A 14 -9.08 -2.03 -9.39
CA ILE A 14 -10.16 -1.98 -8.40
C ILE A 14 -9.66 -1.35 -7.10
N CYS A 15 -8.51 -1.81 -6.60
CA CYS A 15 -7.96 -1.27 -5.35
C CYS A 15 -7.64 0.23 -5.44
N ILE A 16 -7.13 0.73 -6.57
CA ILE A 16 -6.84 2.17 -6.69
C ILE A 16 -8.12 3.02 -6.75
N ILE A 17 -9.20 2.51 -7.34
CA ILE A 17 -10.51 3.16 -7.28
C ILE A 17 -10.97 3.26 -5.82
N LEU A 18 -10.85 2.18 -5.04
CA LEU A 18 -11.21 2.16 -3.62
C LEU A 18 -10.34 3.12 -2.79
N VAL A 19 -9.05 3.23 -3.10
CA VAL A 19 -8.15 4.21 -2.48
C VAL A 19 -8.63 5.63 -2.75
N VAL A 20 -8.93 5.98 -4.00
CA VAL A 20 -9.42 7.33 -4.37
C VAL A 20 -10.74 7.61 -3.66
N TRP A 21 -11.68 6.66 -3.71
CA TRP A 21 -12.97 6.77 -3.01
C TRP A 21 -12.80 6.98 -1.50
N TYR A 22 -11.93 6.20 -0.86
CA TYR A 22 -11.61 6.36 0.57
C TYR A 22 -11.09 7.77 0.89
N HIS A 23 -10.20 8.32 0.03
CA HIS A 23 -9.65 9.67 0.24
C HIS A 23 -10.66 10.79 -0.03
N VAL A 24 -11.66 10.57 -0.90
CA VAL A 24 -12.82 11.47 -1.02
C VAL A 24 -13.55 11.55 0.31
N LEU A 25 -13.88 10.41 0.91
CA LEU A 25 -14.54 10.35 2.22
C LEU A 25 -13.67 10.92 3.35
N TYR A 26 -12.37 10.64 3.32
CA TYR A 26 -11.40 11.19 4.26
C TYR A 26 -11.40 12.72 4.23
N ASN A 27 -11.29 13.30 3.04
CA ASN A 27 -11.31 14.76 2.89
C ASN A 27 -12.63 15.35 3.39
N LEU A 28 -13.76 14.76 3.03
CA LEU A 28 -15.07 15.23 3.49
C LEU A 28 -15.21 15.18 5.01
N SER A 29 -14.72 14.09 5.64
CA SER A 29 -14.87 13.87 7.08
C SER A 29 -13.83 14.62 7.91
N GLU A 30 -12.55 14.55 7.53
CA GLU A 30 -11.44 14.99 8.37
C GLU A 30 -10.91 16.38 8.01
N ILE A 31 -11.11 16.85 6.76
CA ILE A 31 -10.58 18.12 6.29
C ILE A 31 -11.69 19.18 6.17
N PHE A 32 -12.83 18.81 5.60
CA PHE A 32 -13.94 19.76 5.36
C PHE A 32 -15.02 19.72 6.45
N GLY A 33 -14.81 18.98 7.54
CA GLY A 33 -15.63 19.02 8.76
C GLY A 33 -16.98 18.34 8.64
N GLY A 34 -17.18 17.42 7.69
CA GLY A 34 -18.38 16.62 7.59
C GLY A 34 -18.48 15.59 8.72
N GLU A 35 -19.63 15.51 9.38
CA GLU A 35 -19.87 14.54 10.46
C GLU A 35 -20.32 13.19 9.91
N TYR A 36 -19.41 12.41 9.35
CA TYR A 36 -19.69 11.07 8.84
C TYR A 36 -19.24 10.00 9.86
N ALA A 37 -20.07 9.73 10.87
CA ALA A 37 -19.76 8.78 11.95
C ALA A 37 -19.35 7.40 11.43
N PHE A 38 -19.92 6.93 10.30
CA PHE A 38 -19.57 5.65 9.70
C PHE A 38 -18.12 5.59 9.23
N PHE A 39 -17.50 6.74 8.85
CA PHE A 39 -16.13 6.79 8.37
C PHE A 39 -15.11 6.36 9.43
N ARG A 40 -15.37 6.68 10.71
CA ARG A 40 -14.54 6.30 11.86
C ARG A 40 -14.90 4.92 12.43
N SER A 41 -15.86 4.22 11.83
CA SER A 41 -16.29 2.90 12.31
C SER A 41 -15.21 1.84 12.14
N VAL A 42 -15.28 0.80 12.99
CA VAL A 42 -14.44 -0.40 12.86
C VAL A 42 -14.63 -1.08 11.51
N GLY A 43 -15.87 -1.08 11.00
CA GLY A 43 -16.20 -1.64 9.68
C GLY A 43 -15.44 -0.97 8.55
N MET A 44 -15.43 0.38 8.53
CA MET A 44 -14.71 1.15 7.49
C MET A 44 -13.20 0.95 7.59
N ASN A 45 -12.64 0.92 8.80
CA ASN A 45 -11.22 0.65 8.99
C ASN A 45 -10.84 -0.76 8.51
N ASN A 46 -11.63 -1.78 8.84
CA ASN A 46 -11.41 -3.15 8.36
C ASN A 46 -11.55 -3.26 6.83
N PHE A 47 -12.51 -2.54 6.24
CA PHE A 47 -12.68 -2.48 4.79
C PHE A 47 -11.45 -1.85 4.11
N ARG A 48 -10.97 -0.71 4.61
CA ARG A 48 -9.73 -0.07 4.15
C ARG A 48 -8.54 -1.03 4.25
N ASP A 49 -8.35 -1.65 5.40
CA ASP A 49 -7.24 -2.58 5.63
C ASP A 49 -7.33 -3.80 4.72
N GLY A 50 -8.55 -4.22 4.35
CA GLY A 50 -8.81 -5.32 3.42
C GLY A 50 -8.26 -5.01 2.02
N PHE A 51 -8.70 -3.92 1.37
CA PHE A 51 -8.24 -3.60 0.01
C PHE A 51 -6.77 -3.15 -0.03
N VAL A 52 -6.28 -2.50 1.03
CA VAL A 52 -4.84 -2.19 1.15
C VAL A 52 -4.03 -3.47 1.32
N GLY A 53 -4.50 -4.43 2.12
CA GLY A 53 -3.87 -5.74 2.24
C GLY A 53 -3.75 -6.47 0.89
N VAL A 54 -4.79 -6.40 0.05
CA VAL A 54 -4.74 -6.91 -1.33
C VAL A 54 -3.64 -6.20 -2.14
N LEU A 55 -3.51 -4.86 -2.04
CA LEU A 55 -2.43 -4.11 -2.69
C LEU A 55 -1.04 -4.56 -2.21
N MET A 56 -0.87 -4.84 -0.91
CA MET A 56 0.39 -5.36 -0.36
C MET A 56 0.77 -6.71 -1.00
N VAL A 57 -0.19 -7.65 -1.07
CA VAL A 57 0.00 -8.95 -1.72
C VAL A 57 0.33 -8.78 -3.21
N LEU A 58 -0.42 -7.96 -3.95
CA LEU A 58 -0.19 -7.70 -5.38
C LEU A 58 1.18 -7.06 -5.64
N ALA A 59 1.63 -6.18 -4.75
CA ALA A 59 2.97 -5.58 -4.83
C ALA A 59 4.06 -6.63 -4.64
N GLY A 60 3.88 -7.54 -3.67
CA GLY A 60 4.76 -8.69 -3.45
C GLY A 60 4.82 -9.62 -4.65
N ILE A 61 3.68 -10.04 -5.23
CA ILE A 61 3.61 -10.85 -6.46
C ILE A 61 4.43 -10.19 -7.57
N SER A 62 4.31 -8.86 -7.71
CA SER A 62 5.02 -8.09 -8.74
C SER A 62 6.54 -8.14 -8.60
N CYS A 63 7.03 -8.30 -7.36
CA CYS A 63 8.47 -8.40 -7.11
C CYS A 63 9.09 -9.66 -7.72
N SER A 64 8.35 -10.77 -7.75
CA SER A 64 8.79 -12.01 -8.42
C SER A 64 8.73 -11.92 -9.95
N LEU A 65 7.93 -11.00 -10.50
CA LEU A 65 7.76 -10.83 -11.95
C LEU A 65 8.67 -9.74 -12.55
N THR A 66 9.30 -8.95 -11.71
CA THR A 66 10.10 -7.78 -12.13
C THR A 66 11.58 -8.13 -12.33
N ARG A 67 12.26 -7.41 -13.25
CA ARG A 67 13.69 -7.57 -13.51
C ARG A 67 14.58 -6.91 -12.44
N SER A 68 14.12 -5.82 -11.83
CA SER A 68 14.91 -5.06 -10.84
C SER A 68 14.01 -4.45 -9.77
N ASN A 69 13.92 -5.14 -8.63
CA ASN A 69 13.22 -4.64 -7.44
C ASN A 69 13.98 -3.46 -6.80
N LEU A 70 15.32 -3.43 -6.89
CA LEU A 70 16.12 -2.32 -6.42
C LEU A 70 15.71 -1.00 -7.09
N ARG A 71 15.69 -0.96 -8.43
CA ARG A 71 15.31 0.25 -9.19
C ARG A 71 13.87 0.67 -8.90
N ARG A 72 12.94 -0.29 -8.81
CA ARG A 72 11.54 -0.01 -8.44
C ARG A 72 11.44 0.52 -7.02
N GLY A 73 12.09 -0.13 -6.05
CA GLY A 73 12.08 0.28 -4.66
C GLY A 73 12.58 1.70 -4.46
N VAL A 74 13.73 2.05 -5.09
CA VAL A 74 14.27 3.42 -5.05
C VAL A 74 13.29 4.43 -5.63
N ARG A 75 12.67 4.14 -6.80
CA ARG A 75 11.69 5.07 -7.41
C ARG A 75 10.45 5.24 -6.55
N THR A 76 9.94 4.16 -5.95
CA THR A 76 8.76 4.20 -5.09
C THR A 76 9.06 4.95 -3.79
N LEU A 77 10.24 4.72 -3.19
CA LEU A 77 10.67 5.45 -2.00
C LEU A 77 10.88 6.95 -2.29
N ALA A 78 11.46 7.29 -3.44
CA ALA A 78 11.58 8.69 -3.89
C ALA A 78 10.19 9.36 -4.04
N GLY A 79 9.20 8.63 -4.57
CA GLY A 79 7.81 9.09 -4.60
C GLY A 79 7.24 9.32 -3.20
N GLY A 80 7.54 8.44 -2.23
CA GLY A 80 7.17 8.63 -0.82
C GLY A 80 7.80 9.88 -0.22
N LEU A 81 9.11 10.08 -0.40
CA LEU A 81 9.82 11.28 0.07
C LEU A 81 9.28 12.56 -0.58
N LEU A 82 8.90 12.52 -1.86
CA LEU A 82 8.23 13.64 -2.52
C LEU A 82 6.92 13.99 -1.82
N ILE A 83 6.08 13.00 -1.48
CA ILE A 83 4.85 13.23 -0.72
C ILE A 83 5.15 13.85 0.64
N THR A 84 6.18 13.39 1.36
CA THR A 84 6.61 14.01 2.63
C THR A 84 6.91 15.49 2.45
N VAL A 85 7.73 15.85 1.45
CA VAL A 85 8.07 17.25 1.17
C VAL A 85 6.83 18.07 0.82
N VAL A 86 5.98 17.55 -0.08
CA VAL A 86 4.75 18.24 -0.51
C VAL A 86 3.81 18.45 0.68
N THR A 87 3.57 17.43 1.51
CA THR A 87 2.68 17.57 2.67
C THR A 87 3.28 18.45 3.77
N ALA A 88 4.59 18.44 3.96
CA ALA A 88 5.27 19.34 4.91
C ALA A 88 5.12 20.82 4.54
N VAL A 89 5.13 21.14 3.24
CA VAL A 89 5.02 22.52 2.74
C VAL A 89 3.56 22.95 2.58
N ALA A 90 2.74 22.13 1.93
CA ALA A 90 1.38 22.51 1.54
C ALA A 90 0.33 22.26 2.63
N MET A 91 0.52 21.23 3.47
CA MET A 91 -0.47 20.79 4.46
C MET A 91 0.22 20.22 5.73
N PRO A 92 0.90 21.07 6.54
CA PRO A 92 1.66 20.62 7.72
C PRO A 92 0.82 19.79 8.73
N GLY A 93 -0.48 20.14 8.87
CA GLY A 93 -1.42 19.38 9.71
C GLY A 93 -1.74 17.96 9.21
N GLN A 94 -1.39 17.63 7.96
CA GLN A 94 -1.57 16.34 7.31
C GLN A 94 -0.22 15.75 6.86
N LEU A 95 0.85 16.02 7.62
CA LEU A 95 2.19 15.58 7.30
C LEU A 95 2.28 14.04 7.19
N ILE A 96 2.81 13.57 6.08
CA ILE A 96 3.07 12.15 5.83
C ILE A 96 4.57 11.88 5.98
N THR A 97 4.97 11.33 7.12
CA THR A 97 6.36 10.99 7.43
C THR A 97 6.71 9.55 7.02
N PHE A 98 5.76 8.63 7.14
CA PHE A 98 5.91 7.23 6.73
C PHE A 98 4.58 6.67 6.24
N GLY A 99 4.27 6.88 4.97
CA GLY A 99 3.05 6.41 4.31
C GLY A 99 3.27 5.16 3.45
N ILE A 100 2.23 4.76 2.71
CA ILE A 100 2.22 3.52 1.93
C ILE A 100 3.33 3.45 0.86
N LEU A 101 3.73 4.57 0.24
CA LEU A 101 4.85 4.56 -0.73
C LEU A 101 6.20 4.36 -0.05
N HIS A 102 6.40 4.89 1.18
CA HIS A 102 7.59 4.58 1.98
C HIS A 102 7.64 3.09 2.29
N PHE A 103 6.51 2.55 2.77
CA PHE A 103 6.37 1.11 3.01
C PHE A 103 6.73 0.28 1.77
N PHE A 104 6.10 0.54 0.61
CA PHE A 104 6.37 -0.22 -0.60
C PHE A 104 7.83 -0.09 -1.06
N GLY A 105 8.39 1.12 -0.99
CA GLY A 105 9.79 1.36 -1.31
C GLY A 105 10.72 0.52 -0.45
N CYS A 106 10.57 0.59 0.88
CA CYS A 106 11.34 -0.20 1.83
C CYS A 106 11.17 -1.71 1.62
N CYS A 107 9.92 -2.19 1.46
CA CYS A 107 9.67 -3.62 1.25
C CYS A 107 10.27 -4.15 -0.06
N MET A 108 10.24 -3.38 -1.16
CA MET A 108 10.89 -3.76 -2.42
C MET A 108 12.40 -3.83 -2.29
N LEU A 109 13.02 -2.92 -1.53
CA LEU A 109 14.46 -2.92 -1.26
C LEU A 109 14.84 -4.11 -0.36
N LEU A 110 14.09 -4.36 0.71
CA LEU A 110 14.28 -5.52 1.58
C LEU A 110 14.12 -6.84 0.80
N TYR A 111 13.10 -6.92 -0.06
CA TYR A 111 12.90 -8.09 -0.91
C TYR A 111 14.07 -8.30 -1.87
N ALA A 112 14.60 -7.23 -2.48
CA ALA A 112 15.77 -7.31 -3.34
C ALA A 112 17.00 -7.83 -2.61
N ALA A 113 17.22 -7.40 -1.36
CA ALA A 113 18.33 -7.84 -0.52
C ALA A 113 18.16 -9.29 -0.04
N ALA A 114 16.93 -9.67 0.36
CA ALA A 114 16.63 -10.99 0.92
C ALA A 114 16.30 -12.05 -0.14
N HIS A 115 16.20 -11.71 -1.41
CA HIS A 115 15.72 -12.58 -2.50
C HIS A 115 16.33 -13.99 -2.48
N ARG A 116 17.67 -14.09 -2.39
CA ARG A 116 18.36 -15.39 -2.38
C ARG A 116 18.00 -16.29 -1.18
N LEU A 117 17.67 -15.68 -0.03
CA LEU A 117 17.22 -16.43 1.16
C LEU A 117 15.78 -16.86 0.99
N LEU A 118 14.91 -15.97 0.51
CA LEU A 118 13.50 -16.24 0.30
C LEU A 118 13.30 -17.39 -0.74
N GLU A 119 14.15 -17.48 -1.75
CA GLU A 119 14.08 -18.56 -2.76
C GLU A 119 14.28 -19.96 -2.18
N LYS A 120 15.01 -20.09 -1.08
CA LYS A 120 15.24 -21.38 -0.42
C LYS A 120 14.01 -21.91 0.33
N VAL A 121 13.05 -21.01 0.65
CA VAL A 121 11.84 -21.39 1.39
C VAL A 121 10.77 -21.91 0.43
N PRO A 122 10.11 -23.06 0.72
CA PRO A 122 8.98 -23.54 -0.07
C PRO A 122 7.85 -22.50 -0.14
N VAL A 123 7.21 -22.38 -1.32
CA VAL A 123 6.19 -21.33 -1.57
C VAL A 123 5.04 -21.41 -0.57
N ALA A 124 4.48 -22.62 -0.38
CA ALA A 124 3.33 -22.82 0.51
C ALA A 124 3.68 -22.48 1.96
N LEU A 125 4.85 -22.93 2.44
CA LEU A 125 5.33 -22.65 3.80
C LEU A 125 5.56 -21.13 3.99
N GLY A 126 6.28 -20.51 3.06
CA GLY A 126 6.59 -19.08 3.14
C GLY A 126 5.32 -18.22 3.12
N ALA A 127 4.35 -18.53 2.25
CA ALA A 127 3.08 -17.83 2.20
C ALA A 127 2.27 -18.05 3.49
N ALA A 128 2.13 -19.29 3.97
CA ALA A 128 1.34 -19.61 5.17
C ALA A 128 1.94 -18.94 6.42
N VAL A 129 3.25 -19.06 6.62
CA VAL A 129 3.95 -18.40 7.75
C VAL A 129 3.80 -16.87 7.67
N SER A 130 3.91 -16.29 6.49
CA SER A 130 3.73 -14.86 6.32
C SER A 130 2.31 -14.42 6.67
N PHE A 131 1.27 -15.11 6.23
CA PHE A 131 -0.11 -14.81 6.64
C PHE A 131 -0.30 -14.96 8.15
N LEU A 132 0.23 -16.02 8.75
CA LEU A 132 0.16 -16.22 10.21
C LEU A 132 0.83 -15.06 10.96
N LEU A 133 2.03 -14.66 10.56
CA LEU A 133 2.77 -13.55 11.18
C LEU A 133 2.01 -12.22 11.05
N TYR A 134 1.31 -11.96 9.94
CA TYR A 134 0.44 -10.79 9.82
C TYR A 134 -0.62 -10.77 10.92
N PHE A 135 -1.35 -11.86 11.11
CA PHE A 135 -2.42 -11.92 12.12
C PHE A 135 -1.88 -11.85 13.55
N VAL A 136 -0.74 -12.47 13.81
CA VAL A 136 -0.10 -12.44 15.13
C VAL A 136 0.40 -11.03 15.50
N THR A 137 0.92 -10.30 14.50
CA THR A 137 1.57 -9.00 14.75
C THR A 137 0.68 -7.78 14.45
N ARG A 138 -0.55 -7.98 13.93
CA ARG A 138 -1.44 -6.86 13.57
C ARG A 138 -1.77 -5.90 14.71
N ASN A 139 -1.70 -6.35 15.95
CA ASN A 139 -1.97 -5.55 17.13
C ASN A 139 -0.69 -5.08 17.85
N LEU A 140 0.49 -5.27 17.26
CA LEU A 140 1.77 -4.95 17.90
C LEU A 140 1.88 -3.48 18.31
N TYR A 141 1.36 -2.58 17.48
CA TYR A 141 1.33 -1.14 17.74
C TYR A 141 0.65 -0.79 19.06
N TYR A 142 -0.38 -1.55 19.45
CA TYR A 142 -1.14 -1.34 20.69
C TYR A 142 -0.61 -2.17 21.85
N ALA A 143 0.07 -3.28 21.57
CA ALA A 143 0.54 -4.22 22.58
C ALA A 143 1.84 -3.77 23.26
N VAL A 144 2.69 -3.02 22.55
CA VAL A 144 4.00 -2.59 23.07
C VAL A 144 3.97 -1.11 23.39
N THR A 145 4.16 -0.79 24.69
CA THR A 145 4.18 0.58 25.24
C THR A 145 5.56 0.91 25.79
N GLY A 146 5.83 2.19 26.08
CA GLY A 146 7.11 2.62 26.67
C GLY A 146 8.31 2.55 25.74
N VAL A 147 8.08 2.51 24.44
CA VAL A 147 9.14 2.46 23.43
C VAL A 147 9.81 3.82 23.29
N PRO A 148 11.16 3.89 23.19
CA PRO A 148 11.88 5.14 22.99
C PRO A 148 11.40 5.94 21.77
N HIS A 149 11.51 7.27 21.85
CA HIS A 149 11.19 8.16 20.75
C HIS A 149 12.21 7.98 19.62
N SER A 150 11.85 7.19 18.61
CA SER A 150 12.70 6.82 17.48
C SER A 150 11.88 6.69 16.20
N PHE A 151 12.30 7.38 15.15
CA PHE A 151 11.68 7.28 13.83
C PHE A 151 11.78 5.87 13.23
N LEU A 152 12.91 5.18 13.46
CA LEU A 152 13.09 3.81 12.98
C LEU A 152 12.07 2.86 13.63
N LEU A 153 11.88 2.96 14.95
CA LEU A 153 10.90 2.14 15.66
C LEU A 153 9.48 2.48 15.24
N PHE A 154 9.17 3.76 14.98
CA PHE A 154 7.91 4.18 14.39
C PHE A 154 7.71 3.52 13.01
N ALA A 155 8.68 3.62 12.09
CA ALA A 155 8.60 2.99 10.78
C ALA A 155 8.43 1.46 10.86
N LEU A 156 9.00 0.82 11.88
CA LEU A 156 8.83 -0.62 12.13
C LEU A 156 7.43 -0.98 12.64
N GLY A 157 6.69 -0.07 13.28
CA GLY A 157 5.33 -0.32 13.77
C GLY A 157 5.17 -0.22 15.28
N PHE A 158 6.10 0.43 15.97
CA PHE A 158 5.99 0.67 17.41
C PHE A 158 5.46 2.08 17.72
N ARG A 159 4.73 2.22 18.83
CA ARG A 159 4.17 3.49 19.26
C ARG A 159 5.24 4.35 19.96
N THR A 160 5.83 5.31 19.21
CA THR A 160 6.98 6.11 19.65
C THR A 160 6.67 7.60 19.86
N GLY A 161 5.41 8.04 19.73
CA GLY A 161 5.04 9.46 19.78
C GLY A 161 5.16 10.19 18.43
N HIS A 162 5.74 9.57 17.38
CA HIS A 162 5.63 10.08 16.02
C HIS A 162 4.24 9.84 15.44
N SER A 163 3.84 10.66 14.47
CA SER A 163 2.59 10.52 13.74
C SER A 163 2.79 10.70 12.23
N SER A 164 1.85 10.18 11.46
CA SER A 164 1.79 10.33 10.01
C SER A 164 0.32 10.25 9.59
N ALA A 165 -0.14 11.16 8.74
CA ALA A 165 -1.53 11.18 8.28
C ALA A 165 -1.87 9.92 7.45
N ASP A 166 -0.92 9.43 6.65
CA ASP A 166 -0.99 8.14 5.97
C ASP A 166 0.07 7.22 6.60
N TYR A 167 -0.34 6.33 7.50
CA TYR A 167 0.60 5.51 8.27
C TYR A 167 0.46 4.02 7.94
N TYR A 168 1.50 3.47 7.31
CA TYR A 168 1.62 2.05 7.00
C TYR A 168 2.99 1.53 7.44
N PRO A 169 3.13 1.11 8.71
CA PRO A 169 4.39 0.61 9.25
C PRO A 169 4.84 -0.68 8.56
N ILE A 170 6.12 -1.00 8.69
CA ILE A 170 6.67 -2.25 8.15
C ILE A 170 5.94 -3.45 8.75
N ILE A 171 5.84 -3.55 10.07
CA ILE A 171 5.07 -4.59 10.75
C ILE A 171 3.67 -4.03 11.08
N PRO A 172 2.59 -4.71 10.73
CA PRO A 172 2.52 -6.11 10.24
C PRO A 172 2.53 -6.25 8.71
N TRP A 173 2.46 -5.18 7.95
CA TRP A 173 2.13 -5.17 6.52
C TRP A 173 3.18 -5.86 5.63
N VAL A 174 4.45 -5.88 6.05
CA VAL A 174 5.51 -6.60 5.33
C VAL A 174 5.20 -8.08 5.15
N PHE A 175 4.46 -8.67 6.08
CA PHE A 175 4.11 -10.09 6.00
C PHE A 175 3.11 -10.37 4.88
N LEU A 176 2.12 -9.50 4.63
CA LEU A 176 1.24 -9.61 3.45
C LEU A 176 2.03 -9.41 2.16
N PHE A 177 2.96 -8.46 2.15
CA PHE A 177 3.84 -8.25 1.01
C PHE A 177 4.71 -9.49 0.74
N LEU A 178 5.30 -10.11 1.76
CA LEU A 178 6.10 -11.32 1.63
C LEU A 178 5.24 -12.52 1.18
N ALA A 179 4.02 -12.68 1.71
CA ALA A 179 3.09 -13.69 1.23
C ALA A 179 2.87 -13.56 -0.29
N GLY A 180 2.65 -12.32 -0.76
CA GLY A 180 2.60 -12.00 -2.18
C GLY A 180 3.88 -12.36 -2.93
N GLY A 181 5.05 -12.08 -2.34
CA GLY A 181 6.35 -12.43 -2.90
C GLY A 181 6.52 -13.95 -3.10
N PHE A 182 6.09 -14.76 -2.13
CA PHE A 182 6.08 -16.23 -2.26
C PHE A 182 5.10 -16.68 -3.35
N LEU A 183 3.85 -16.20 -3.32
CA LEU A 183 2.84 -16.55 -4.33
C LEU A 183 3.27 -16.12 -5.74
N GLY A 184 3.96 -15.00 -5.86
CA GLY A 184 4.49 -14.48 -7.13
C GLY A 184 5.44 -15.43 -7.85
N ARG A 185 6.09 -16.35 -7.11
CA ARG A 185 6.94 -17.40 -7.70
C ARG A 185 6.14 -18.40 -8.52
N LEU A 186 4.86 -18.65 -8.19
CA LEU A 186 3.97 -19.49 -9.01
C LEU A 186 3.67 -18.80 -10.35
N PHE A 187 3.43 -17.49 -10.32
CA PHE A 187 3.26 -16.69 -11.52
C PHE A 187 4.53 -16.64 -12.38
N ALA A 188 5.69 -16.52 -11.74
CA ALA A 188 6.98 -16.52 -12.45
C ALA A 188 7.28 -17.87 -13.13
N ARG A 189 6.80 -18.97 -12.56
CA ARG A 189 6.91 -20.33 -13.12
C ARG A 189 5.82 -20.64 -14.17
N GLY A 190 4.79 -19.82 -14.29
CA GLY A 190 3.65 -20.05 -15.19
C GLY A 190 2.71 -21.16 -14.74
N THR A 191 2.75 -21.55 -13.45
CA THR A 191 1.93 -22.65 -12.89
C THR A 191 0.55 -22.19 -12.41
N VAL A 192 0.16 -20.94 -12.69
CA VAL A 192 -1.15 -20.39 -12.32
C VAL A 192 -2.18 -20.64 -13.42
N PRO A 193 -3.49 -20.73 -13.07
CA PRO A 193 -4.57 -20.92 -14.04
C PRO A 193 -4.60 -19.82 -15.11
N ASP A 194 -5.07 -20.20 -16.31
CA ASP A 194 -5.12 -19.28 -17.47
C ASP A 194 -6.09 -18.10 -17.27
N VAL A 195 -7.03 -18.18 -16.33
CA VAL A 195 -7.91 -17.07 -15.96
C VAL A 195 -7.13 -15.81 -15.58
N PHE A 196 -5.93 -15.94 -14.99
CA PHE A 196 -5.09 -14.79 -14.67
C PHE A 196 -4.54 -14.04 -15.89
N LYS A 197 -4.56 -14.67 -17.07
CA LYS A 197 -4.11 -14.08 -18.34
C LYS A 197 -5.22 -13.32 -19.05
N GLN A 198 -6.50 -13.57 -18.67
CA GLN A 198 -7.67 -12.93 -19.28
C GLN A 198 -7.76 -11.47 -18.86
N ASP A 199 -8.28 -10.64 -19.73
CA ASP A 199 -8.54 -9.22 -19.51
C ASP A 199 -10.03 -8.90 -19.72
N PRO A 200 -10.90 -9.34 -18.81
CA PRO A 200 -12.34 -9.19 -18.97
C PRO A 200 -12.79 -7.72 -18.92
N VAL A 201 -12.02 -6.85 -18.25
CA VAL A 201 -12.32 -5.41 -18.14
C VAL A 201 -11.03 -4.60 -18.40
N PRO A 202 -10.69 -4.32 -19.68
CA PRO A 202 -9.43 -3.64 -20.05
C PRO A 202 -9.23 -2.27 -19.38
N ALA A 203 -10.32 -1.54 -19.10
CA ALA A 203 -10.26 -0.25 -18.41
C ALA A 203 -9.68 -0.40 -16.98
N LEU A 204 -10.11 -1.42 -16.23
CA LEU A 204 -9.58 -1.69 -14.90
C LEU A 204 -8.11 -2.12 -14.95
N SER A 205 -7.75 -2.95 -15.93
CA SER A 205 -6.34 -3.33 -16.15
C SER A 205 -5.48 -2.12 -16.52
N TRP A 206 -6.03 -1.17 -17.27
CA TRP A 206 -5.34 0.09 -17.60
C TRP A 206 -5.10 0.91 -16.33
N LEU A 207 -6.10 1.11 -15.48
CA LEU A 207 -5.96 1.78 -14.18
C LEU A 207 -4.89 1.10 -13.32
N GLY A 208 -4.91 -0.23 -13.24
CA GLY A 208 -3.94 -1.01 -12.48
C GLY A 208 -2.51 -0.85 -12.96
N ARG A 209 -2.30 -0.64 -14.26
CA ARG A 209 -0.97 -0.34 -14.84
C ARG A 209 -0.46 1.05 -14.45
N HIS A 210 -1.36 2.00 -14.20
CA HIS A 210 -1.04 3.38 -13.88
C HIS A 210 -1.20 3.71 -12.39
N THR A 211 -1.35 2.69 -11.53
CA THR A 211 -1.62 2.84 -10.09
C THR A 211 -0.70 3.85 -9.41
N MET A 212 0.62 3.85 -9.71
CA MET A 212 1.56 4.77 -9.06
C MET A 212 1.30 6.23 -9.42
N ILE A 213 1.02 6.53 -10.69
CA ILE A 213 0.73 7.90 -11.14
C ILE A 213 -0.60 8.36 -10.54
N ILE A 214 -1.62 7.50 -10.60
CA ILE A 214 -2.94 7.78 -10.02
C ILE A 214 -2.78 8.03 -8.52
N TYR A 215 -2.00 7.19 -7.82
CA TYR A 215 -1.75 7.36 -6.38
C TYR A 215 -1.05 8.69 -6.06
N LEU A 216 -0.08 9.13 -6.85
CA LEU A 216 0.61 10.41 -6.63
C LEU A 216 -0.29 11.62 -6.87
N LEU A 217 -1.21 11.52 -7.84
CA LEU A 217 -2.02 12.66 -8.28
C LEU A 217 -3.41 12.72 -7.64
N HIS A 218 -3.94 11.60 -7.11
CA HIS A 218 -5.34 11.57 -6.65
C HIS A 218 -5.64 12.57 -5.55
N GLN A 219 -4.77 12.68 -4.54
CA GLN A 219 -5.05 13.56 -3.40
C GLN A 219 -4.98 15.05 -3.76
N PRO A 220 -3.96 15.55 -4.48
CA PRO A 220 -3.98 16.92 -5.00
C PRO A 220 -5.21 17.22 -5.85
N VAL A 221 -5.63 16.29 -6.72
CA VAL A 221 -6.81 16.48 -7.59
C VAL A 221 -8.10 16.48 -6.77
N VAL A 222 -8.31 15.48 -5.90
CA VAL A 222 -9.51 15.37 -5.07
C VAL A 222 -9.63 16.58 -4.15
N TYR A 223 -8.54 16.97 -3.47
CA TYR A 223 -8.53 18.13 -2.59
C TYR A 223 -8.81 19.43 -3.36
N GLY A 224 -8.15 19.64 -4.50
CA GLY A 224 -8.35 20.83 -5.33
C GLY A 224 -9.79 20.96 -5.84
N VAL A 225 -10.39 19.85 -6.30
CA VAL A 225 -11.80 19.83 -6.72
C VAL A 225 -12.73 20.17 -5.55
N MET A 226 -12.47 19.63 -4.37
CA MET A 226 -13.29 19.93 -3.19
C MET A 226 -13.17 21.39 -2.72
N VAL A 227 -11.96 21.95 -2.72
CA VAL A 227 -11.75 23.38 -2.40
C VAL A 227 -12.57 24.25 -3.35
N LEU A 228 -12.49 24.00 -4.66
CA LEU A 228 -13.28 24.72 -5.66
C LEU A 228 -14.79 24.56 -5.41
N TRP A 229 -15.26 23.35 -5.18
CA TRP A 229 -16.67 23.06 -4.92
C TRP A 229 -17.18 23.83 -3.72
N PHE A 230 -16.51 23.74 -2.57
CA PHE A 230 -16.93 24.42 -1.35
C PHE A 230 -16.76 25.94 -1.40
N SER A 231 -15.87 26.47 -2.26
CA SER A 231 -15.75 27.92 -2.49
C SER A 231 -16.87 28.49 -3.36
N LEU A 232 -17.49 27.68 -4.22
CA LEU A 232 -18.58 28.10 -5.11
C LEU A 232 -19.97 28.04 -4.43
N ILE A 233 -20.10 27.25 -3.34
CA ILE A 233 -21.39 27.06 -2.63
C ILE A 233 -21.54 28.01 -1.43
N LYS A 234 -20.43 28.66 -1.01
CA LYS A 234 -20.48 29.75 -0.02
C LYS A 234 -20.86 31.07 -0.65
#